data_834bc91f7957a51e537df9029bc632bf
#
_entry.id   834bc91f7957a51e537df9029bc632bf
#
_cell.length_a   1.000
_cell.length_b   1.000
_cell.length_c   1.000
_cell.angle_alpha   90.00
_cell.angle_beta   90.00
_cell.angle_gamma   90.00
#
_symmetry.space_group_name_H-M   'P 1'
#
loop_
_entity.id
_entity.type
_entity.pdbx_description
1 polymer ?
#
loop_
_entity_poly.entity_id
_entity_poly.type
_entity_poly.pdbx_seq_one_letter_code
_entity_poly.pdbx_strand_id
1 'polypeptide(L)'
;MFSKYRKAATGPSAARPGNVTELKPAAAEPAQPKVIRRPAPKTAAQPAPQDKERKRKERMGELKLELHRSLLENLNLAALETASEADLKGEIADISAETLSEKGMVLNREDRATLIQELYDEVKGLGPLEALLQDDSINDILVNGPQQIFVERAGKLELSDITFKDEKHLMRIIDKIVSAVGRRVDESNPYVDARLADGSRFNAMVPPVAVDGSLVSIRKFKKDKLGIDDLVRFGAFTEEMAAYLQAAVACRLNIIVSGGTGSGKTTTLNALSSFIGNEERILTIEDTAELQLQQVHVGRMESRPPNVEGKGEVSPRDCLKNALRMRPDRIIVG
;
A
#
# COMPACT_ATOMS: atom_id res chain seq x y z
N MET A 1 -45.38 9.09 -16.28
CA MET A 1 -45.54 7.96 -17.24
C MET A 1 -44.45 6.98 -16.93
N PHE A 2 -44.78 5.85 -16.34
CA PHE A 2 -44.25 4.50 -16.23
C PHE A 2 -44.53 3.91 -14.87
N SER A 3 -45.81 3.58 -14.71
CA SER A 3 -46.30 2.56 -13.79
C SER A 3 -46.37 1.25 -14.55
N LYS A 4 -45.76 0.18 -14.06
CA LYS A 4 -46.17 -1.23 -14.23
C LYS A 4 -45.06 -2.15 -13.73
N TYR A 5 -45.31 -2.75 -12.59
CA TYR A 5 -45.18 -4.18 -12.30
C TYR A 5 -45.35 -4.41 -10.78
N ARG A 6 -46.64 -4.41 -10.36
CA ARG A 6 -47.05 -5.08 -9.15
C ARG A 6 -47.73 -6.41 -9.56
N LYS A 7 -47.30 -7.53 -8.98
CA LYS A 7 -48.10 -8.76 -8.82
C LYS A 7 -47.76 -9.26 -7.42
N ALA A 8 -48.67 -9.20 -6.52
CA ALA A 8 -49.86 -9.94 -6.18
C ALA A 8 -49.48 -11.12 -5.26
N ALA A 9 -49.85 -10.94 -4.01
CA ALA A 9 -49.85 -11.93 -2.93
C ALA A 9 -50.93 -12.99 -3.16
N THR A 10 -50.62 -14.24 -2.88
CA THR A 10 -51.66 -15.26 -2.57
C THR A 10 -51.22 -15.99 -1.32
N GLY A 11 -52.19 -16.08 -0.42
CA GLY A 11 -52.11 -16.57 0.96
C GLY A 11 -52.23 -18.11 1.09
N PRO A 12 -52.64 -18.61 2.27
CA PRO A 12 -51.99 -19.78 2.89
C PRO A 12 -52.73 -21.10 2.61
N SER A 13 -52.00 -22.22 2.70
CA SER A 13 -52.62 -23.57 2.74
C SER A 13 -52.07 -24.39 3.90
N ALA A 14 -53.00 -24.71 4.71
CA ALA A 14 -53.27 -25.78 5.67
C ALA A 14 -52.18 -26.84 6.00
N ALA A 15 -52.10 -27.05 7.30
CA ALA A 15 -51.46 -28.13 8.03
C ALA A 15 -52.06 -29.53 7.75
N ARG A 16 -51.24 -30.55 7.80
CA ARG A 16 -51.63 -31.92 8.12
C ARG A 16 -50.69 -32.53 9.17
N PRO A 17 -51.23 -33.31 10.11
CA PRO A 17 -50.49 -33.85 11.25
C PRO A 17 -49.90 -35.24 10.93
N GLY A 18 -48.85 -35.61 11.55
CA GLY A 18 -48.29 -36.94 11.40
C GLY A 18 -47.27 -37.36 12.42
N ASN A 19 -47.67 -38.23 13.27
CA ASN A 19 -46.97 -39.26 14.02
C ASN A 19 -46.14 -38.85 15.25
N VAL A 20 -46.83 -39.07 16.36
CA VAL A 20 -46.26 -39.33 17.69
C VAL A 20 -45.73 -40.77 17.70
N THR A 21 -44.45 -40.99 17.88
CA THR A 21 -43.89 -42.30 18.18
C THR A 21 -43.58 -42.37 19.67
N GLU A 22 -44.30 -43.28 20.36
CA GLU A 22 -44.14 -43.59 21.77
C GLU A 22 -42.72 -44.09 22.09
N LEU A 23 -42.09 -43.49 23.09
CA LEU A 23 -40.84 -43.97 23.70
C LEU A 23 -41.19 -44.91 24.86
N LYS A 24 -40.78 -46.17 24.73
CA LYS A 24 -40.80 -47.15 25.83
C LYS A 24 -39.70 -46.83 26.84
N PRO A 25 -39.94 -46.98 28.15
CA PRO A 25 -38.92 -46.77 29.18
C PRO A 25 -37.91 -47.93 29.19
N ALA A 26 -36.62 -47.62 29.11
CA ALA A 26 -35.51 -48.54 29.31
C ALA A 26 -35.22 -48.69 30.81
N ALA A 27 -35.07 -49.92 31.27
CA ALA A 27 -34.82 -50.33 32.65
C ALA A 27 -33.44 -49.82 33.15
N ALA A 28 -33.39 -49.40 34.40
CA ALA A 28 -32.19 -48.96 35.08
C ALA A 28 -31.34 -50.14 35.53
N GLU A 29 -30.07 -50.18 35.12
CA GLU A 29 -29.04 -51.01 35.73
C GLU A 29 -28.40 -50.35 36.93
N PRO A 30 -27.92 -51.10 37.95
CA PRO A 30 -27.43 -50.54 39.20
C PRO A 30 -26.03 -49.93 39.04
N ALA A 31 -25.86 -48.75 39.56
CA ALA A 31 -24.65 -47.94 39.57
C ALA A 31 -23.50 -48.61 40.37
N GLN A 32 -22.36 -48.78 39.77
CA GLN A 32 -21.11 -49.14 40.44
C GLN A 32 -20.50 -47.90 41.16
N PRO A 33 -19.80 -48.06 42.27
CA PRO A 33 -19.24 -46.93 43.02
C PRO A 33 -18.09 -46.23 42.27
N LYS A 34 -18.21 -44.94 42.02
CA LYS A 34 -17.18 -44.10 41.44
C LYS A 34 -15.99 -43.93 42.38
N VAL A 35 -14.85 -44.46 42.02
CA VAL A 35 -13.58 -44.17 42.68
C VAL A 35 -13.20 -42.70 42.39
N ILE A 36 -13.18 -41.91 43.46
CA ILE A 36 -12.71 -40.51 43.40
C ILE A 36 -11.18 -40.53 43.19
N ARG A 37 -10.74 -40.37 41.96
CA ARG A 37 -9.36 -40.06 41.64
C ARG A 37 -9.08 -38.61 42.03
N ARG A 38 -8.13 -38.39 42.93
CA ARG A 38 -7.57 -37.07 43.23
C ARG A 38 -7.00 -36.47 41.94
N PRO A 39 -7.27 -35.20 41.61
CA PRO A 39 -6.68 -34.57 40.47
C PRO A 39 -5.14 -34.47 40.67
N ALA A 40 -4.37 -34.93 39.68
CA ALA A 40 -2.95 -34.72 39.64
C ALA A 40 -2.63 -33.22 39.59
N PRO A 41 -1.50 -32.75 40.13
CA PRO A 41 -1.13 -31.36 40.11
C PRO A 41 -1.03 -30.92 38.63
N LYS A 42 -1.75 -29.86 38.27
CA LYS A 42 -1.67 -29.23 36.95
C LYS A 42 -0.24 -28.76 36.73
N THR A 43 0.53 -29.49 35.96
CA THR A 43 1.77 -28.99 35.36
C THR A 43 1.40 -27.71 34.61
N ALA A 44 2.03 -26.60 34.96
CA ALA A 44 1.84 -25.35 34.27
C ALA A 44 2.06 -25.59 32.77
N ALA A 45 0.99 -25.41 31.99
CA ALA A 45 1.05 -25.55 30.56
C ALA A 45 2.09 -24.57 30.03
N GLN A 46 3.11 -25.07 29.34
CA GLN A 46 4.04 -24.18 28.63
C GLN A 46 3.22 -23.37 27.63
N PRO A 47 3.40 -22.04 27.58
CA PRO A 47 2.64 -21.20 26.66
C PRO A 47 2.88 -21.69 25.22
N ALA A 48 1.80 -21.75 24.43
CA ALA A 48 1.83 -22.15 23.04
C ALA A 48 2.86 -21.30 22.25
N PRO A 49 3.50 -21.84 21.20
CA PRO A 49 4.49 -21.09 20.41
C PRO A 49 4.02 -19.71 19.99
N GLN A 50 2.74 -19.57 19.61
CA GLN A 50 2.10 -18.30 19.23
C GLN A 50 2.07 -17.26 20.36
N ASP A 51 1.87 -17.68 21.63
CA ASP A 51 1.90 -16.77 22.78
C ASP A 51 3.30 -16.23 23.10
N LYS A 52 4.33 -17.02 22.81
CA LYS A 52 5.73 -16.57 23.00
C LYS A 52 6.12 -15.54 21.93
N GLU A 53 5.70 -15.76 20.71
CA GLU A 53 6.00 -14.87 19.60
C GLU A 53 5.25 -13.53 19.71
N ARG A 54 3.99 -13.58 20.12
CA ARG A 54 3.20 -12.38 20.40
C ARG A 54 3.82 -11.54 21.53
N LYS A 55 4.18 -12.16 22.65
CA LYS A 55 4.87 -11.48 23.77
C LYS A 55 6.22 -10.91 23.36
N ARG A 56 6.94 -11.58 22.44
CA ARG A 56 8.21 -11.08 21.89
C ARG A 56 7.97 -9.83 21.05
N LYS A 57 6.95 -9.85 20.15
CA LYS A 57 6.56 -8.69 19.33
C LYS A 57 6.11 -7.51 20.21
N GLU A 58 5.27 -7.75 21.22
CA GLU A 58 4.82 -6.72 22.18
C GLU A 58 6.01 -6.07 22.90
N ARG A 59 6.92 -6.89 23.43
CA ARG A 59 8.12 -6.41 24.14
C ARG A 59 9.09 -5.64 23.24
N MET A 60 9.23 -6.07 21.98
CA MET A 60 10.03 -5.38 20.99
C MET A 60 9.42 -4.01 20.63
N GLY A 61 8.08 -3.95 20.53
CA GLY A 61 7.36 -2.70 20.32
C GLY A 61 7.52 -1.67 21.43
N GLU A 62 7.46 -2.12 22.71
CA GLU A 62 7.71 -1.26 23.87
C GLU A 62 9.15 -0.73 23.88
N LEU A 63 10.10 -1.62 23.61
CA LEU A 63 11.52 -1.27 23.53
C LEU A 63 11.80 -0.25 22.42
N LYS A 64 11.24 -0.46 21.23
CA LYS A 64 11.35 0.48 20.12
C LYS A 64 10.86 1.87 20.48
N LEU A 65 9.74 1.95 21.18
CA LEU A 65 9.14 3.21 21.62
C LEU A 65 10.06 4.00 22.55
N GLU A 66 10.69 3.30 23.45
CA GLU A 66 11.55 3.86 24.46
C GLU A 66 12.88 4.31 23.87
N LEU A 67 13.45 3.48 22.99
CA LEU A 67 14.65 3.83 22.24
C LEU A 67 14.39 5.02 21.28
N HIS A 68 13.24 5.09 20.64
CA HIS A 68 12.88 6.23 19.82
C HIS A 68 12.80 7.54 20.64
N ARG A 69 12.29 7.48 21.87
CA ARG A 69 12.30 8.65 22.77
C ARG A 69 13.72 9.05 23.16
N SER A 70 14.54 8.09 23.57
CA SER A 70 15.95 8.32 23.92
C SER A 70 16.73 8.91 22.74
N LEU A 71 16.47 8.43 21.53
CA LEU A 71 17.07 8.96 20.30
C LEU A 71 16.68 10.42 20.07
N LEU A 72 15.40 10.78 20.22
CA LEU A 72 14.94 12.17 20.05
C LEU A 72 15.52 13.13 21.08
N GLU A 73 15.85 12.66 22.28
CA GLU A 73 16.46 13.45 23.34
C GLU A 73 17.98 13.64 23.13
N ASN A 74 18.66 12.66 22.54
CA ASN A 74 20.11 12.62 22.42
C ASN A 74 20.64 12.97 21.03
N LEU A 75 19.83 12.80 19.96
CA LEU A 75 20.23 13.13 18.59
C LEU A 75 20.17 14.63 18.32
N ASN A 76 21.26 15.15 17.78
CA ASN A 76 21.30 16.52 17.26
C ASN A 76 20.53 16.59 15.93
N LEU A 77 19.29 17.10 15.98
CA LEU A 77 18.39 17.22 14.82
C LEU A 77 19.02 18.00 13.66
N ALA A 78 19.89 18.97 13.94
CA ALA A 78 20.57 19.74 12.89
C ALA A 78 21.67 18.90 12.16
N ALA A 79 22.27 17.92 12.83
CA ALA A 79 23.24 17.02 12.23
C ALA A 79 22.56 15.95 11.36
N LEU A 80 21.30 15.63 11.61
CA LEU A 80 20.52 14.62 10.87
C LEU A 80 20.36 14.92 9.37
N GLU A 81 20.33 16.21 9.00
CA GLU A 81 20.16 16.61 7.59
C GLU A 81 21.40 16.36 6.76
N THR A 82 22.59 16.39 7.38
CA THR A 82 23.89 16.30 6.71
C THR A 82 24.63 14.97 6.92
N ALA A 83 24.18 14.16 7.90
CA ALA A 83 24.81 12.88 8.22
C ALA A 83 24.60 11.85 7.09
N SER A 84 25.62 11.03 6.83
CA SER A 84 25.48 9.88 5.95
C SER A 84 24.61 8.81 6.60
N GLU A 85 24.03 7.92 5.79
CA GLU A 85 23.21 6.80 6.27
C GLU A 85 24.00 5.90 7.24
N ALA A 86 25.28 5.65 6.92
CA ALA A 86 26.17 4.81 7.74
C ALA A 86 26.46 5.44 9.09
N ASP A 87 26.73 6.74 9.12
CA ASP A 87 27.03 7.47 10.36
C ASP A 87 25.78 7.50 11.28
N LEU A 88 24.60 7.78 10.69
CA LEU A 88 23.37 7.83 11.45
C LEU A 88 22.97 6.45 12.01
N LYS A 89 23.12 5.38 11.23
CA LYS A 89 22.89 4.01 11.71
C LYS A 89 23.90 3.64 12.81
N GLY A 90 25.14 4.12 12.72
CA GLY A 90 26.15 3.96 13.77
C GLY A 90 25.72 4.63 15.07
N GLU A 91 25.31 5.88 15.02
CA GLU A 91 24.86 6.64 16.18
C GLU A 91 23.59 6.04 16.83
N ILE A 92 22.62 5.60 16.01
CA ILE A 92 21.44 4.86 16.46
C ILE A 92 21.87 3.55 17.15
N ALA A 93 22.86 2.84 16.62
CA ALA A 93 23.35 1.60 17.20
C ALA A 93 24.02 1.82 18.56
N ASP A 94 24.78 2.90 18.71
CA ASP A 94 25.48 3.24 19.95
C ASP A 94 24.49 3.66 21.04
N ILE A 95 23.57 4.57 20.78
CA ILE A 95 22.52 4.98 21.72
C ILE A 95 21.62 3.78 22.10
N SER A 96 21.29 2.92 21.12
CA SER A 96 20.50 1.71 21.38
C SER A 96 21.27 0.72 22.27
N ALA A 97 22.59 0.58 22.07
CA ALA A 97 23.42 -0.31 22.90
C ALA A 97 23.53 0.18 24.34
N GLU A 98 23.67 1.49 24.54
CA GLU A 98 23.72 2.12 25.88
C GLU A 98 22.39 1.90 26.61
N THR A 99 21.26 2.22 26.00
CA THR A 99 19.93 2.04 26.61
C THR A 99 19.63 0.56 26.92
N LEU A 100 20.01 -0.37 26.01
CA LEU A 100 19.85 -1.81 26.23
C LEU A 100 20.71 -2.29 27.42
N SER A 101 21.93 -1.76 27.54
CA SER A 101 22.86 -2.09 28.66
C SER A 101 22.33 -1.60 29.99
N GLU A 102 21.82 -0.39 30.08
CA GLU A 102 21.18 0.18 31.26
C GLU A 102 20.02 -0.67 31.78
N LYS A 103 19.26 -1.28 30.82
CA LYS A 103 18.11 -2.15 31.15
C LYS A 103 18.47 -3.61 31.36
N GLY A 104 19.73 -3.99 31.21
CA GLY A 104 20.17 -5.37 31.30
C GLY A 104 19.53 -6.28 30.25
N MET A 105 19.14 -5.74 29.10
CA MET A 105 18.51 -6.47 28.01
C MET A 105 19.54 -6.88 26.96
N VAL A 106 19.51 -8.17 26.58
CA VAL A 106 20.39 -8.70 25.53
C VAL A 106 19.51 -9.11 24.35
N LEU A 107 19.77 -8.48 23.19
CA LEU A 107 19.18 -8.86 21.93
C LEU A 107 20.17 -9.72 21.13
N ASN A 108 19.62 -10.65 20.33
CA ASN A 108 20.45 -11.35 19.35
C ASN A 108 20.87 -10.39 18.22
N ARG A 109 21.79 -10.83 17.37
CA ARG A 109 22.35 -9.99 16.30
C ARG A 109 21.30 -9.57 15.27
N GLU A 110 20.38 -10.46 14.93
CA GLU A 110 19.31 -10.21 13.95
C GLU A 110 18.28 -9.22 14.50
N ASP A 111 17.78 -9.44 15.72
CA ASP A 111 16.83 -8.52 16.37
C ASP A 111 17.41 -7.12 16.54
N ARG A 112 18.73 -7.03 16.86
CA ARG A 112 19.42 -5.74 16.97
C ARG A 112 19.50 -5.04 15.63
N ALA A 113 19.84 -5.75 14.54
CA ALA A 113 19.92 -5.17 13.21
C ALA A 113 18.55 -4.68 12.72
N THR A 114 17.50 -5.48 12.93
CA THR A 114 16.11 -5.11 12.61
C THR A 114 15.69 -3.86 13.41
N LEU A 115 15.97 -3.82 14.70
CA LEU A 115 15.62 -2.67 15.55
C LEU A 115 16.33 -1.40 15.11
N ILE A 116 17.62 -1.45 14.77
CA ILE A 116 18.38 -0.29 14.27
C ILE A 116 17.78 0.20 12.95
N GLN A 117 17.44 -0.71 12.03
CA GLN A 117 16.80 -0.35 10.76
C GLN A 117 15.43 0.30 10.99
N GLU A 118 14.58 -0.27 11.82
CA GLU A 118 13.28 0.29 12.15
C GLU A 118 13.36 1.66 12.81
N LEU A 119 14.34 1.88 13.70
CA LEU A 119 14.59 3.19 14.32
C LEU A 119 15.10 4.21 13.31
N TYR A 120 15.97 3.80 12.40
CA TYR A 120 16.41 4.63 11.29
C TYR A 120 15.22 5.05 10.41
N ASP A 121 14.33 4.11 10.06
CA ASP A 121 13.14 4.35 9.26
C ASP A 121 12.15 5.31 9.96
N GLU A 122 12.06 5.26 11.31
CA GLU A 122 11.27 6.20 12.10
C GLU A 122 11.85 7.62 12.08
N VAL A 123 13.16 7.74 12.17
CA VAL A 123 13.85 9.05 12.27
C VAL A 123 13.97 9.69 10.88
N LYS A 124 14.51 8.97 9.90
CA LYS A 124 14.84 9.49 8.57
C LYS A 124 13.78 9.17 7.52
N GLY A 125 13.21 7.97 7.58
CA GLY A 125 12.25 7.43 6.61
C GLY A 125 10.79 7.75 6.93
N LEU A 126 9.91 6.92 6.40
CA LEU A 126 8.45 7.00 6.55
C LEU A 126 7.93 6.00 7.60
N GLY A 127 8.76 5.68 8.60
CA GLY A 127 8.40 4.78 9.68
C GLY A 127 7.99 3.39 9.20
N PRO A 128 6.85 2.87 9.71
CA PRO A 128 6.41 1.51 9.36
C PRO A 128 6.16 1.29 7.87
N LEU A 129 5.94 2.36 7.09
CA LEU A 129 5.72 2.25 5.65
C LEU A 129 6.98 1.89 4.86
N GLU A 130 8.19 2.17 5.39
CA GLU A 130 9.44 1.91 4.67
C GLU A 130 9.59 0.44 4.29
N ALA A 131 9.33 -0.48 5.20
CA ALA A 131 9.41 -1.91 4.94
C ALA A 131 8.45 -2.35 3.81
N LEU A 132 7.27 -1.75 3.74
CA LEU A 132 6.28 -2.02 2.69
C LEU A 132 6.67 -1.37 1.35
N LEU A 133 7.27 -0.19 1.41
CA LEU A 133 7.73 0.53 0.22
C LEU A 133 8.95 -0.17 -0.42
N GLN A 134 9.77 -0.84 0.37
CA GLN A 134 10.93 -1.60 -0.12
C GLN A 134 10.58 -2.99 -0.67
N ASP A 135 9.42 -3.55 -0.32
CA ASP A 135 8.99 -4.87 -0.80
C ASP A 135 8.43 -4.79 -2.24
N ASP A 136 9.22 -5.18 -3.24
CA ASP A 136 8.86 -5.12 -4.66
C ASP A 136 7.64 -5.99 -5.03
N SER A 137 7.24 -6.93 -4.18
CA SER A 137 6.04 -7.75 -4.37
C SER A 137 4.73 -6.99 -4.13
N ILE A 138 4.80 -5.84 -3.44
CA ILE A 138 3.65 -4.99 -3.11
C ILE A 138 3.43 -3.96 -4.21
N ASN A 139 2.20 -3.85 -4.69
CA ASN A 139 1.78 -2.85 -5.67
C ASN A 139 1.09 -1.65 -5.01
N ASP A 140 0.15 -1.91 -4.11
CA ASP A 140 -0.62 -0.88 -3.41
C ASP A 140 -0.55 -1.11 -1.89
N ILE A 141 -0.47 -0.02 -1.12
CA ILE A 141 -0.52 0.00 0.34
C ILE A 141 -1.71 0.84 0.74
N LEU A 142 -2.63 0.27 1.51
CA LEU A 142 -3.87 0.89 1.93
C LEU A 142 -3.95 0.92 3.45
N VAL A 143 -3.95 2.10 4.03
CA VAL A 143 -4.04 2.33 5.48
C VAL A 143 -5.44 2.77 5.83
N ASN A 144 -6.11 2.04 6.70
CA ASN A 144 -7.42 2.35 7.25
C ASN A 144 -7.28 2.59 8.75
N GLY A 145 -6.87 3.79 9.11
CA GLY A 145 -6.47 4.11 10.48
C GLY A 145 -5.16 3.42 10.90
N PRO A 146 -4.68 3.63 12.13
CA PRO A 146 -3.35 3.21 12.54
C PRO A 146 -3.16 1.68 12.66
N GLN A 147 -4.24 0.92 12.83
CA GLN A 147 -4.17 -0.51 13.14
C GLN A 147 -4.41 -1.44 11.94
N GLN A 148 -4.85 -0.91 10.81
CA GLN A 148 -5.21 -1.72 9.65
C GLN A 148 -4.48 -1.23 8.40
N ILE A 149 -3.46 -1.97 8.02
CA ILE A 149 -2.70 -1.74 6.79
C ILE A 149 -2.88 -2.95 5.89
N PHE A 150 -3.51 -2.74 4.74
CA PHE A 150 -3.65 -3.75 3.70
C PHE A 150 -2.61 -3.51 2.62
N VAL A 151 -2.11 -4.58 2.05
CA VAL A 151 -1.20 -4.55 0.91
C VAL A 151 -1.77 -5.36 -0.24
N GLU A 152 -1.57 -4.88 -1.46
CA GLU A 152 -1.92 -5.65 -2.65
C GLU A 152 -0.67 -6.37 -3.18
N ARG A 153 -0.78 -7.70 -3.28
CA ARG A 153 0.20 -8.57 -3.94
C ARG A 153 -0.46 -9.40 -5.03
N ALA A 154 0.05 -9.31 -6.25
CA ALA A 154 -0.48 -10.07 -7.39
C ALA A 154 -2.01 -9.96 -7.57
N GLY A 155 -2.59 -8.78 -7.36
CA GLY A 155 -4.02 -8.50 -7.50
C GLY A 155 -4.89 -8.94 -6.30
N LYS A 156 -4.28 -9.36 -5.18
CA LYS A 156 -4.99 -9.75 -3.95
C LYS A 156 -4.64 -8.82 -2.80
N LEU A 157 -5.66 -8.43 -2.06
CA LEU A 157 -5.51 -7.64 -0.83
C LEU A 157 -5.29 -8.56 0.35
N GLU A 158 -4.25 -8.29 1.13
CA GLU A 158 -3.86 -9.02 2.33
C GLU A 158 -3.65 -8.03 3.49
N LEU A 159 -4.06 -8.41 4.70
CA LEU A 159 -3.79 -7.63 5.90
C LEU A 159 -2.31 -7.80 6.27
N SER A 160 -1.61 -6.69 6.43
CA SER A 160 -0.22 -6.67 6.89
C SER A 160 -0.13 -6.83 8.42
N ASP A 161 0.97 -7.41 8.88
CA ASP A 161 1.32 -7.45 10.32
C ASP A 161 1.86 -6.10 10.83
N ILE A 162 2.15 -5.16 9.93
CA ILE A 162 2.69 -3.84 10.24
C ILE A 162 1.54 -2.92 10.65
N THR A 163 1.76 -2.13 11.70
CA THR A 163 0.80 -1.16 12.22
C THR A 163 1.49 0.12 12.65
N PHE A 164 0.75 1.22 12.70
CA PHE A 164 1.17 2.43 13.40
C PHE A 164 0.84 2.31 14.89
N LYS A 165 1.57 3.03 15.71
CA LYS A 165 1.33 3.08 17.16
C LYS A 165 -0.06 3.61 17.49
N ASP A 166 -0.38 4.76 16.97
CA ASP A 166 -1.62 5.51 17.18
C ASP A 166 -1.88 6.46 16.01
N GLU A 167 -3.02 7.14 16.04
CA GLU A 167 -3.41 8.11 15.02
C GLU A 167 -2.41 9.29 14.90
N LYS A 168 -1.84 9.73 16.03
CA LYS A 168 -0.84 10.82 16.02
C LYS A 168 0.44 10.41 15.28
N HIS A 169 0.84 9.13 15.41
CA HIS A 169 1.97 8.60 14.68
C HIS A 169 1.68 8.58 13.16
N LEU A 170 0.51 8.08 12.76
CA LEU A 170 0.08 8.08 11.36
C LEU A 170 0.04 9.50 10.78
N MET A 171 -0.58 10.45 11.50
CA MET A 171 -0.64 11.85 11.10
C MET A 171 0.75 12.48 10.91
N ARG A 172 1.70 12.20 11.82
CA ARG A 172 3.08 12.68 11.70
C ARG A 172 3.75 12.21 10.41
N ILE A 173 3.54 10.95 10.02
CA ILE A 173 4.07 10.40 8.77
C ILE A 173 3.38 11.04 7.55
N ILE A 174 2.06 11.22 7.61
CA ILE A 174 1.31 11.95 6.58
C ILE A 174 1.87 13.36 6.42
N ASP A 175 2.02 14.11 7.51
CA ASP A 175 2.55 15.49 7.50
C ASP A 175 3.98 15.55 6.94
N LYS A 176 4.83 14.58 7.27
CA LYS A 176 6.20 14.48 6.74
C LYS A 176 6.19 14.33 5.21
N ILE A 177 5.35 13.44 4.68
CA ILE A 177 5.21 13.23 3.24
C ILE A 177 4.70 14.49 2.54
N VAL A 178 3.64 15.07 3.07
CA VAL A 178 2.94 16.20 2.46
C VAL A 178 3.79 17.48 2.48
N SER A 179 4.50 17.70 3.59
CA SER A 179 5.41 18.85 3.74
C SER A 179 6.60 18.75 2.80
N ALA A 180 7.13 17.57 2.53
CA ALA A 180 8.23 17.35 1.59
C ALA A 180 7.88 17.78 0.16
N VAL A 181 6.59 17.76 -0.22
CA VAL A 181 6.10 18.23 -1.53
C VAL A 181 5.51 19.64 -1.47
N GLY A 182 5.71 20.37 -0.37
CA GLY A 182 5.21 21.74 -0.20
C GLY A 182 3.69 21.85 -0.11
N ARG A 183 3.00 20.78 0.30
CA ARG A 183 1.55 20.75 0.52
C ARG A 183 1.23 20.67 2.02
N ARG A 184 -0.04 20.72 2.34
CA ARG A 184 -0.55 20.68 3.70
C ARG A 184 -1.87 19.93 3.72
N VAL A 185 -2.11 19.17 4.78
CA VAL A 185 -3.37 18.47 5.04
C VAL A 185 -3.80 18.77 6.48
N ASP A 186 -5.02 19.22 6.67
CA ASP A 186 -5.61 19.57 7.96
C ASP A 186 -7.14 19.51 7.90
N GLU A 187 -7.82 19.85 8.98
CA GLU A 187 -9.30 19.86 9.03
C GLU A 187 -9.95 20.75 7.95
N SER A 188 -9.29 21.83 7.54
CA SER A 188 -9.78 22.72 6.49
C SER A 188 -9.51 22.17 5.08
N ASN A 189 -8.45 21.37 4.93
CA ASN A 189 -8.04 20.71 3.71
C ASN A 189 -7.83 19.22 4.01
N PRO A 190 -8.92 18.44 4.14
CA PRO A 190 -8.86 17.13 4.75
C PRO A 190 -8.32 16.01 3.82
N TYR A 191 -7.93 16.32 2.61
CA TYR A 191 -7.35 15.36 1.67
C TYR A 191 -6.20 15.97 0.87
N VAL A 192 -5.32 15.12 0.42
CA VAL A 192 -4.15 15.50 -0.37
C VAL A 192 -3.75 14.39 -1.34
N ASP A 193 -3.42 14.78 -2.56
CA ASP A 193 -2.68 13.94 -3.52
C ASP A 193 -1.24 14.44 -3.56
N ALA A 194 -0.29 13.51 -3.49
CA ALA A 194 1.14 13.81 -3.52
C ALA A 194 1.89 12.71 -4.27
N ARG A 195 3.18 12.93 -4.49
CA ARG A 195 4.08 11.94 -5.04
C ARG A 195 5.26 11.79 -4.09
N LEU A 196 5.59 10.55 -3.76
CA LEU A 196 6.79 10.21 -2.99
C LEU A 196 8.05 10.42 -3.84
N ALA A 197 9.21 10.46 -3.19
CA ALA A 197 10.49 10.66 -3.87
C ALA A 197 10.83 9.55 -4.88
N ASP A 198 10.34 8.34 -4.66
CA ASP A 198 10.48 7.19 -5.57
C ASP A 198 9.55 7.23 -6.79
N GLY A 199 8.64 8.22 -6.83
CA GLY A 199 7.62 8.38 -7.87
C GLY A 199 6.28 7.74 -7.54
N SER A 200 6.14 7.03 -6.43
CA SER A 200 4.90 6.42 -5.99
C SER A 200 3.82 7.47 -5.73
N ARG A 201 2.59 7.19 -6.12
CA ARG A 201 1.44 8.06 -5.87
C ARG A 201 0.95 7.88 -4.44
N PHE A 202 0.78 8.97 -3.75
CA PHE A 202 0.30 9.04 -2.37
C PHE A 202 -1.00 9.86 -2.33
N ASN A 203 -2.03 9.28 -1.72
CA ASN A 203 -3.25 9.99 -1.38
C ASN A 203 -3.53 9.79 0.11
N ALA A 204 -3.90 10.86 0.80
CA ALA A 204 -4.33 10.79 2.19
C ALA A 204 -5.62 11.58 2.39
N MET A 205 -6.45 11.09 3.30
CA MET A 205 -7.64 11.75 3.81
C MET A 205 -7.63 11.67 5.33
N VAL A 206 -7.87 12.80 5.99
CA VAL A 206 -7.77 12.93 7.45
C VAL A 206 -9.12 13.27 8.09
N PRO A 207 -9.28 13.07 9.41
CA PRO A 207 -10.44 13.54 10.13
C PRO A 207 -10.68 15.05 9.94
N PRO A 208 -11.95 15.56 9.99
CA PRO A 208 -13.18 14.82 10.35
C PRO A 208 -13.83 14.05 9.18
N VAL A 209 -13.33 14.20 7.95
CA VAL A 209 -13.92 13.52 6.78
C VAL A 209 -13.63 12.02 6.81
N ALA A 210 -12.43 11.62 7.20
CA ALA A 210 -12.10 10.24 7.50
C ALA A 210 -12.61 9.88 8.91
N VAL A 211 -13.79 9.24 8.99
CA VAL A 211 -14.55 9.07 10.24
C VAL A 211 -13.88 8.09 11.22
N ASP A 212 -13.29 7.03 10.70
CA ASP A 212 -12.70 5.94 11.49
C ASP A 212 -11.16 6.08 11.68
N GLY A 213 -10.61 7.27 11.40
CA GLY A 213 -9.18 7.56 11.41
C GLY A 213 -8.66 7.89 10.02
N SER A 214 -7.42 8.36 9.95
CA SER A 214 -6.81 8.76 8.68
C SER A 214 -6.72 7.60 7.70
N LEU A 215 -7.05 7.88 6.45
CA LEU A 215 -6.95 6.95 5.33
C LEU A 215 -5.74 7.32 4.47
N VAL A 216 -4.92 6.34 4.11
CA VAL A 216 -3.80 6.53 3.19
C VAL A 216 -3.83 5.47 2.10
N SER A 217 -3.60 5.88 0.88
CA SER A 217 -3.43 5.00 -0.27
C SER A 217 -2.13 5.33 -0.98
N ILE A 218 -1.23 4.36 -1.08
CA ILE A 218 0.02 4.49 -1.81
C ILE A 218 0.03 3.49 -2.95
N ARG A 219 0.13 3.98 -4.18
CA ARG A 219 0.35 3.14 -5.35
C ARG A 219 1.82 3.21 -5.73
N LYS A 220 2.51 2.10 -5.56
CA LYS A 220 3.96 2.04 -5.81
C LYS A 220 4.26 2.21 -7.29
N PHE A 221 5.30 3.00 -7.55
CA PHE A 221 5.81 3.17 -8.90
C PHE A 221 6.66 1.94 -9.28
N LYS A 222 6.15 1.13 -10.22
CA LYS A 222 6.88 -0.05 -10.70
C LYS A 222 8.08 0.37 -11.52
N LYS A 223 9.25 -0.12 -11.12
CA LYS A 223 10.50 0.08 -11.86
C LYS A 223 10.64 -0.90 -13.03
N ASP A 224 10.00 -2.05 -12.95
CA ASP A 224 10.07 -3.09 -13.97
C ASP A 224 9.26 -2.71 -15.21
N LYS A 225 9.94 -2.59 -16.31
CA LYS A 225 9.37 -2.26 -17.60
C LYS A 225 9.06 -3.55 -18.34
N LEU A 226 7.77 -3.89 -18.40
CA LEU A 226 7.32 -4.98 -19.23
C LEU A 226 7.38 -4.58 -20.70
N GLY A 227 8.17 -5.31 -21.47
CA GLY A 227 8.25 -5.16 -22.93
C GLY A 227 7.17 -5.96 -23.66
N ILE A 228 7.14 -5.83 -24.98
CA ILE A 228 6.17 -6.58 -25.82
C ILE A 228 6.40 -8.09 -25.73
N ASP A 229 7.66 -8.53 -25.62
CA ASP A 229 8.00 -9.95 -25.48
C ASP A 229 7.48 -10.55 -24.17
N ASP A 230 7.48 -9.76 -23.09
CA ASP A 230 6.87 -10.16 -21.82
C ASP A 230 5.37 -10.32 -21.96
N LEU A 231 4.71 -9.41 -22.64
CA LEU A 231 3.26 -9.46 -22.89
C LEU A 231 2.87 -10.66 -23.77
N VAL A 232 3.70 -11.01 -24.74
CA VAL A 232 3.52 -12.24 -25.54
C VAL A 232 3.73 -13.47 -24.66
N ARG A 233 4.78 -13.52 -23.85
CA ARG A 233 5.05 -14.62 -22.93
C ARG A 233 3.94 -14.84 -21.89
N PHE A 234 3.31 -13.75 -21.43
CA PHE A 234 2.15 -13.81 -20.52
C PHE A 234 0.83 -14.12 -21.23
N GLY A 235 0.83 -14.22 -22.55
CA GLY A 235 -0.36 -14.53 -23.34
C GLY A 235 -1.32 -13.33 -23.51
N ALA A 236 -0.86 -12.11 -23.23
CA ALA A 236 -1.64 -10.89 -23.48
C ALA A 236 -1.75 -10.57 -24.98
N PHE A 237 -0.72 -10.91 -25.76
CA PHE A 237 -0.65 -10.82 -27.22
C PHE A 237 -0.15 -12.13 -27.84
N THR A 238 -0.54 -12.39 -29.09
CA THR A 238 0.17 -13.36 -29.93
C THR A 238 1.35 -12.68 -30.63
N GLU A 239 2.28 -13.45 -31.18
CA GLU A 239 3.41 -12.92 -31.95
C GLU A 239 2.93 -12.13 -33.18
N GLU A 240 1.88 -12.58 -33.84
CA GLU A 240 1.29 -11.89 -35.01
C GLU A 240 0.65 -10.55 -34.59
N MET A 241 -0.03 -10.51 -33.43
CA MET A 241 -0.57 -9.25 -32.89
C MET A 241 0.56 -8.27 -32.57
N ALA A 242 1.64 -8.74 -31.96
CA ALA A 242 2.80 -7.92 -31.64
C ALA A 242 3.45 -7.35 -32.92
N ALA A 243 3.66 -8.18 -33.95
CA ALA A 243 4.19 -7.75 -35.24
C ALA A 243 3.28 -6.73 -35.96
N TYR A 244 1.96 -6.94 -35.91
CA TYR A 244 0.98 -5.98 -36.45
C TYR A 244 1.05 -4.63 -35.72
N LEU A 245 1.09 -4.64 -34.39
CA LEU A 245 1.18 -3.41 -33.57
C LEU A 245 2.50 -2.69 -33.80
N GLN A 246 3.60 -3.41 -33.95
CA GLN A 246 4.89 -2.83 -34.32
C GLN A 246 4.82 -2.09 -35.66
N ALA A 247 4.24 -2.72 -36.68
CA ALA A 247 4.03 -2.10 -37.97
C ALA A 247 3.11 -0.87 -37.88
N ALA A 248 2.04 -0.94 -37.12
CA ALA A 248 1.12 0.16 -36.88
C ALA A 248 1.83 1.37 -36.25
N VAL A 249 2.66 1.15 -35.25
CA VAL A 249 3.48 2.21 -34.61
C VAL A 249 4.48 2.79 -35.62
N ALA A 250 5.21 1.95 -36.36
CA ALA A 250 6.15 2.39 -37.39
C ALA A 250 5.47 3.23 -38.49
N CYS A 251 4.26 2.86 -38.90
CA CYS A 251 3.45 3.61 -39.86
C CYS A 251 2.76 4.85 -39.28
N ARG A 252 3.02 5.20 -38.02
CA ARG A 252 2.44 6.37 -37.33
C ARG A 252 0.92 6.37 -37.27
N LEU A 253 0.30 5.21 -37.16
CA LEU A 253 -1.15 5.12 -37.01
C LEU A 253 -1.56 5.67 -35.63
N ASN A 254 -2.75 6.26 -35.59
CA ASN A 254 -3.37 6.63 -34.31
C ASN A 254 -3.89 5.37 -33.61
N ILE A 255 -3.45 5.15 -32.38
CA ILE A 255 -3.80 3.97 -31.59
C ILE A 255 -4.51 4.42 -30.33
N ILE A 256 -5.63 3.78 -30.02
CA ILE A 256 -6.38 3.97 -28.76
C ILE A 256 -6.31 2.68 -27.97
N VAL A 257 -5.81 2.77 -26.71
CA VAL A 257 -5.79 1.66 -25.77
C VAL A 257 -6.94 1.86 -24.76
N SER A 258 -7.89 0.93 -24.74
CA SER A 258 -9.09 1.01 -23.90
C SER A 258 -9.21 -0.21 -23.01
N GLY A 259 -9.74 -0.02 -21.80
CA GLY A 259 -9.95 -1.08 -20.82
C GLY A 259 -10.27 -0.52 -19.44
N GLY A 260 -10.68 -1.39 -18.51
CA GLY A 260 -10.94 -1.05 -17.11
C GLY A 260 -9.66 -0.73 -16.31
N THR A 261 -9.82 -0.32 -15.06
CA THR A 261 -8.69 -0.15 -14.14
C THR A 261 -8.00 -1.51 -13.91
N GLY A 262 -6.66 -1.51 -13.88
CA GLY A 262 -5.88 -2.74 -13.70
C GLY A 262 -5.81 -3.66 -14.92
N SER A 263 -6.41 -3.30 -16.08
CA SER A 263 -6.38 -4.14 -17.29
C SER A 263 -5.06 -4.09 -18.08
N GLY A 264 -4.07 -3.30 -17.64
CA GLY A 264 -2.77 -3.20 -18.29
C GLY A 264 -2.69 -2.14 -19.39
N LYS A 265 -3.58 -1.15 -19.44
CA LYS A 265 -3.54 -0.05 -20.44
C LYS A 265 -2.18 0.65 -20.49
N THR A 266 -1.71 1.14 -19.33
CA THR A 266 -0.42 1.85 -19.22
C THR A 266 0.75 0.93 -19.58
N THR A 267 0.69 -0.34 -19.18
CA THR A 267 1.68 -1.37 -19.54
C THR A 267 1.72 -1.57 -21.07
N THR A 268 0.56 -1.72 -21.70
CA THR A 268 0.45 -1.84 -23.14
C THR A 268 1.00 -0.60 -23.84
N LEU A 269 0.66 0.59 -23.36
CA LEU A 269 1.13 1.85 -23.93
C LEU A 269 2.65 1.99 -23.83
N ASN A 270 3.22 1.62 -22.68
CA ASN A 270 4.68 1.56 -22.50
C ASN A 270 5.34 0.56 -23.46
N ALA A 271 4.79 -0.65 -23.58
CA ALA A 271 5.31 -1.67 -24.48
C ALA A 271 5.26 -1.20 -25.95
N LEU A 272 4.14 -0.62 -26.40
CA LEU A 272 4.02 -0.08 -27.76
C LEU A 272 4.96 1.10 -28.02
N SER A 273 5.18 1.94 -27.02
CA SER A 273 6.09 3.09 -27.15
C SER A 273 7.52 2.67 -27.47
N SER A 274 7.95 1.46 -27.08
CA SER A 274 9.29 0.94 -27.38
C SER A 274 9.57 0.78 -28.89
N PHE A 275 8.53 0.70 -29.70
CA PHE A 275 8.64 0.63 -31.16
C PHE A 275 8.84 1.99 -31.84
N ILE A 276 8.77 3.11 -31.10
CA ILE A 276 9.03 4.45 -31.62
C ILE A 276 10.53 4.66 -31.72
N GLY A 277 10.99 5.18 -32.87
CA GLY A 277 12.42 5.43 -33.10
C GLY A 277 12.98 6.52 -32.18
N ASN A 278 14.29 6.43 -31.89
CA ASN A 278 14.99 7.40 -31.04
C ASN A 278 15.14 8.80 -31.68
N GLU A 279 14.94 8.90 -32.98
CA GLU A 279 14.97 10.15 -33.74
C GLU A 279 13.69 10.98 -33.62
N GLU A 280 12.62 10.37 -33.11
CA GLU A 280 11.32 11.03 -32.97
C GLU A 280 11.25 11.78 -31.62
N ARG A 281 10.69 13.00 -31.65
CA ARG A 281 10.36 13.77 -30.46
C ARG A 281 8.99 13.33 -29.94
N ILE A 282 8.97 12.79 -28.72
CA ILE A 282 7.77 12.30 -28.05
C ILE A 282 7.38 13.28 -26.93
N LEU A 283 6.11 13.67 -26.88
CA LEU A 283 5.55 14.39 -25.75
C LEU A 283 4.50 13.52 -25.06
N THR A 284 4.59 13.35 -23.74
CA THR A 284 3.55 12.68 -22.96
C THR A 284 2.70 13.70 -22.23
N ILE A 285 1.41 13.40 -22.10
CA ILE A 285 0.43 14.19 -21.35
C ILE A 285 -0.30 13.22 -20.45
N GLU A 286 -0.16 13.37 -19.15
CA GLU A 286 -0.65 12.43 -18.15
C GLU A 286 -1.30 13.18 -16.98
N ASP A 287 -2.30 12.60 -16.34
CA ASP A 287 -2.80 13.13 -15.07
C ASP A 287 -1.80 12.88 -13.95
N THR A 288 -1.16 11.71 -13.99
CA THR A 288 0.00 11.37 -13.16
C THR A 288 1.02 10.68 -14.05
N ALA A 289 2.26 11.16 -14.07
CA ALA A 289 3.28 10.66 -14.99
C ALA A 289 3.73 9.23 -14.62
N GLU A 290 3.04 8.23 -15.18
CA GLU A 290 3.30 6.79 -15.03
C GLU A 290 4.09 6.20 -16.21
N LEU A 291 4.05 6.85 -17.37
CA LEU A 291 4.73 6.36 -18.57
C LEU A 291 6.26 6.41 -18.41
N GLN A 292 6.91 5.34 -18.81
CA GLN A 292 8.37 5.16 -18.70
C GLN A 292 8.98 4.89 -20.07
N LEU A 293 8.90 5.87 -20.97
CA LEU A 293 9.47 5.77 -22.29
C LEU A 293 11.00 5.68 -22.22
N GLN A 294 11.58 4.91 -23.15
CA GLN A 294 13.02 4.63 -23.17
C GLN A 294 13.77 5.51 -24.17
N GLN A 295 13.08 6.25 -25.02
CA GLN A 295 13.67 7.14 -26.00
C GLN A 295 14.37 8.32 -25.33
N VAL A 296 15.41 8.83 -25.98
CA VAL A 296 16.22 9.95 -25.45
C VAL A 296 15.46 11.28 -25.52
N HIS A 297 14.61 11.46 -26.53
CA HIS A 297 13.95 12.74 -26.78
C HIS A 297 12.48 12.72 -26.33
N VAL A 298 12.24 12.64 -25.03
CA VAL A 298 10.92 12.62 -24.39
C VAL A 298 10.71 13.87 -23.56
N GLY A 299 9.63 14.62 -23.85
CA GLY A 299 9.14 15.70 -23.01
C GLY A 299 7.88 15.23 -22.27
N ARG A 300 7.92 15.23 -20.92
CA ARG A 300 6.79 14.77 -20.09
C ARG A 300 6.02 15.97 -19.55
N MET A 301 4.69 15.92 -19.65
CA MET A 301 3.79 16.90 -19.08
C MET A 301 2.79 16.20 -18.17
N GLU A 302 2.56 16.77 -17.01
CA GLU A 302 1.57 16.31 -16.04
C GLU A 302 0.52 17.39 -15.84
N SER A 303 -0.76 17.02 -15.84
CA SER A 303 -1.85 17.94 -15.51
C SER A 303 -1.76 18.35 -14.04
N ARG A 304 -2.32 19.49 -13.73
CA ARG A 304 -2.35 19.99 -12.35
C ARG A 304 -3.77 20.41 -11.99
N PRO A 305 -4.37 19.79 -10.97
CA PRO A 305 -5.65 20.26 -10.45
C PRO A 305 -5.53 21.67 -9.86
N PRO A 306 -6.65 22.43 -9.73
CA PRO A 306 -6.65 23.73 -9.09
C PRO A 306 -6.14 23.63 -7.65
N ASN A 307 -5.52 24.70 -7.18
CA ASN A 307 -5.13 24.83 -5.77
C ASN A 307 -6.37 25.04 -4.88
N VAL A 308 -6.15 25.16 -3.57
CA VAL A 308 -7.20 25.39 -2.56
C VAL A 308 -8.05 26.63 -2.85
N GLU A 309 -7.49 27.62 -3.54
CA GLU A 309 -8.20 28.84 -3.95
C GLU A 309 -8.95 28.69 -5.29
N GLY A 310 -8.97 27.48 -5.87
CA GLY A 310 -9.56 27.21 -7.18
C GLY A 310 -8.78 27.79 -8.36
N LYS A 311 -7.49 28.12 -8.17
CA LYS A 311 -6.62 28.71 -9.19
C LYS A 311 -5.48 27.79 -9.58
N GLY A 312 -4.86 28.07 -10.72
CA GLY A 312 -3.65 27.41 -11.17
C GLY A 312 -3.88 26.00 -11.75
N GLU A 313 -5.10 25.66 -12.13
CA GLU A 313 -5.40 24.46 -12.89
C GLU A 313 -4.68 24.46 -14.24
N VAL A 314 -4.09 23.31 -14.59
CA VAL A 314 -3.56 23.03 -15.93
C VAL A 314 -4.15 21.70 -16.37
N SER A 315 -5.15 21.79 -17.23
CA SER A 315 -5.84 20.60 -17.70
C SER A 315 -5.02 19.81 -18.75
N PRO A 316 -5.30 18.51 -18.99
CA PRO A 316 -4.69 17.76 -20.10
C PRO A 316 -4.89 18.43 -21.45
N ARG A 317 -6.03 19.12 -21.62
CA ARG A 317 -6.33 19.89 -22.85
C ARG A 317 -5.39 21.08 -23.03
N ASP A 318 -5.00 21.74 -21.95
CA ASP A 318 -4.07 22.88 -22.01
C ASP A 318 -2.64 22.39 -22.29
N CYS A 319 -2.25 21.24 -21.70
CA CYS A 319 -1.01 20.54 -22.04
C CYS A 319 -0.98 20.20 -23.55
N LEU A 320 -2.07 19.63 -24.08
CA LEU A 320 -2.16 19.28 -25.50
C LEU A 320 -2.04 20.49 -26.42
N LYS A 321 -2.75 21.59 -26.13
CA LYS A 321 -2.65 22.84 -26.91
C LYS A 321 -1.21 23.38 -26.94
N ASN A 322 -0.48 23.23 -25.84
CA ASN A 322 0.90 23.68 -25.76
C ASN A 322 1.85 22.69 -26.46
N ALA A 323 1.61 21.39 -26.31
CA ALA A 323 2.36 20.34 -26.99
C ALA A 323 2.45 20.55 -28.50
N LEU A 324 1.35 20.93 -29.15
CA LEU A 324 1.29 21.21 -30.58
C LEU A 324 2.23 22.33 -31.05
N ARG A 325 2.74 23.18 -30.15
CA ARG A 325 3.71 24.24 -30.43
C ARG A 325 5.16 23.83 -30.18
N MET A 326 5.36 22.62 -29.62
CA MET A 326 6.67 22.12 -29.21
C MET A 326 7.33 21.19 -30.24
N ARG A 327 6.83 21.18 -31.49
CA ARG A 327 7.30 20.30 -32.57
C ARG A 327 7.34 18.83 -32.20
N PRO A 328 6.22 18.24 -31.78
CA PRO A 328 6.16 16.81 -31.51
C PRO A 328 6.13 16.01 -32.81
N ASP A 329 6.80 14.86 -32.85
CA ASP A 329 6.55 13.81 -33.82
C ASP A 329 5.46 12.85 -33.35
N ARG A 330 5.38 12.65 -32.00
CA ARG A 330 4.36 11.84 -31.32
C ARG A 330 3.83 12.56 -30.10
N ILE A 331 2.56 12.42 -29.87
CA ILE A 331 1.90 12.82 -28.59
C ILE A 331 1.24 11.57 -28.01
N ILE A 332 1.57 11.25 -26.79
CA ILE A 332 1.03 10.12 -26.04
C ILE A 332 0.24 10.69 -24.86
N VAL A 333 -1.05 10.35 -24.81
CA VAL A 333 -1.95 10.73 -23.72
C VAL A 333 -2.20 9.50 -22.86
N GLY A 334 -1.83 9.59 -21.58
CA GLY A 334 -1.90 8.50 -20.60
C GLY A 334 -2.91 8.73 -19.48
#